data_e1d07a4e52b27570fe0f9835a3c0413e
#
_entry.id   e1d07a4e52b27570fe0f9835a3c0413e
#
_cell.length_a   1.000
_cell.length_b   1.000
_cell.length_c   1.000
_cell.angle_alpha   90.00
_cell.angle_beta   90.00
_cell.angle_gamma   90.00
#
_symmetry.space_group_name_H-M   'P 1'
#
loop_
_entity.id
_entity.type
_entity.pdbx_description
1 polymer ?
#
loop_
_entity_poly.entity_id
_entity_poly.type
_entity_poly.pdbx_seq_one_letter_code
_entity_poly.pdbx_strand_id
1 'polypeptide(L)'
;DVYKRQNIESGEGYCDILLEVPENRVGVVIEMKYAQEDRMEAACTEALKQIEQRQYAARLKSDGMKNIVNYGIACYRKHCKVKIGKENS
;
A
#
# COMPACT_ATOMS: atom_id res chain seq x y z
N ASP A 1 1.74 -12.87 -15.39
CA ASP A 1 1.68 -11.42 -15.60
C ASP A 1 1.30 -10.70 -14.32
N VAL A 2 1.74 -9.46 -14.21
CA VAL A 2 1.42 -8.60 -13.08
C VAL A 2 0.49 -7.51 -13.57
N TYR A 3 -0.64 -7.34 -12.89
CA TYR A 3 -1.58 -6.26 -13.18
C TYR A 3 -1.42 -5.16 -12.15
N LYS A 4 -1.36 -3.92 -12.61
CA LYS A 4 -1.19 -2.76 -11.77
C LYS A 4 -2.36 -1.80 -11.93
N ARG A 5 -2.85 -1.30 -10.81
CA ARG A 5 -3.79 -0.18 -10.75
C ARG A 5 -3.21 0.88 -9.86
N GLN A 6 -3.34 2.13 -10.24
CA GLN A 6 -2.74 3.23 -9.52
C GLN A 6 -3.74 4.37 -9.37
N ASN A 7 -3.86 4.87 -8.14
CA ASN A 7 -4.62 6.06 -7.83
C ASN A 7 -3.67 7.10 -7.25
N ILE A 8 -3.76 8.31 -7.75
CA ILE A 8 -2.98 9.43 -7.23
C ILE A 8 -3.97 10.47 -6.73
N GLU A 9 -3.89 10.77 -5.43
CA GLU A 9 -4.70 11.81 -4.84
C GLU A 9 -3.91 13.11 -4.82
N SER A 10 -4.45 14.12 -5.49
CA SER A 10 -3.81 15.42 -5.54
C SER A 10 -3.99 16.15 -4.21
N GLY A 11 -3.02 16.94 -3.84
CA GLY A 11 -3.05 17.83 -2.67
C GLY A 11 -2.51 17.26 -1.39
N GLU A 12 -2.48 15.95 -1.22
CA GLU A 12 -1.98 15.31 0.00
C GLU A 12 -0.76 14.42 -0.22
N GLY A 13 -0.33 14.26 -1.47
CA GLY A 13 0.85 13.46 -1.78
C GLY A 13 0.68 11.97 -1.60
N TYR A 14 -0.54 11.47 -1.75
CA TYR A 14 -0.81 10.05 -1.63
C TYR A 14 -0.74 9.37 -2.99
N CYS A 15 -0.22 8.17 -3.00
CA CYS A 15 -0.19 7.33 -4.17
C CYS A 15 -0.53 5.90 -3.74
N ASP A 16 -1.60 5.34 -4.29
CA ASP A 16 -2.02 3.98 -4.02
C ASP A 16 -1.71 3.13 -5.24
N ILE A 17 -1.08 2.01 -5.01
CA ILE A 17 -0.76 1.06 -6.06
C ILE A 17 -1.27 -0.31 -5.62
N LEU A 18 -2.08 -0.94 -6.47
CA LEU A 18 -2.51 -2.31 -6.28
C LEU A 18 -1.86 -3.17 -7.36
N LEU A 19 -1.22 -4.24 -6.93
CA LEU A 19 -0.60 -5.20 -7.82
C LEU A 19 -1.25 -6.57 -7.63
N GLU A 20 -1.47 -7.27 -8.73
CA GLU A 20 -1.97 -8.64 -8.69
C GLU A 20 -1.02 -9.53 -9.44
N VAL A 21 -0.62 -10.62 -8.81
CA VAL A 21 0.20 -11.66 -9.41
C VAL A 21 -0.65 -12.92 -9.46
N PRO A 22 -1.45 -13.12 -10.54
CA PRO A 22 -2.45 -14.18 -10.58
C PRO A 22 -1.88 -15.58 -10.45
N GLU A 23 -0.71 -15.82 -11.00
CA GLU A 23 -0.09 -17.15 -10.97
C GLU A 23 0.13 -17.62 -9.53
N ASN A 24 0.49 -16.72 -8.65
CA ASN A 24 0.75 -17.03 -7.25
C ASN A 24 -0.42 -16.66 -6.35
N ARG A 25 -1.44 -16.02 -6.90
CA ARG A 25 -2.60 -15.49 -6.16
C ARG A 25 -2.18 -14.57 -5.05
N VAL A 26 -1.22 -13.70 -5.36
CA VAL A 26 -0.71 -12.69 -4.41
C VAL A 26 -1.18 -11.32 -4.84
N GLY A 27 -1.74 -10.59 -3.90
CA GLY A 27 -2.08 -9.18 -4.07
C GLY A 27 -1.15 -8.33 -3.22
N VAL A 28 -0.72 -7.21 -3.76
CA VAL A 28 0.13 -6.27 -3.05
C VAL A 28 -0.53 -4.90 -3.08
N VAL A 29 -0.61 -4.28 -1.92
CA VAL A 29 -1.13 -2.92 -1.79
C VAL A 29 -0.01 -2.04 -1.27
N ILE A 30 0.24 -0.96 -1.97
CA ILE A 30 1.26 0.01 -1.57
C ILE A 30 0.59 1.37 -1.44
N GLU A 31 0.77 2.00 -0.30
CA GLU A 31 0.38 3.38 -0.13
C GLU A 31 1.59 4.21 0.27
N MET A 32 1.84 5.28 -0.49
CA MET A 32 2.98 6.16 -0.29
C MET A 32 2.51 7.51 0.24
N LYS A 33 3.27 8.04 1.19
CA LYS A 33 3.04 9.36 1.76
C LYS A 33 4.33 10.14 1.81
N TYR A 34 4.22 11.45 1.70
CA TYR A 34 5.33 12.35 1.96
C TYR A 34 5.24 12.80 3.42
N ALA A 35 6.36 12.77 4.12
CA ALA A 35 6.40 13.16 5.52
C ALA A 35 7.77 13.74 5.87
N GLN A 36 7.81 14.62 6.86
CA GLN A 36 9.07 15.09 7.39
C GLN A 36 9.84 13.92 8.01
N GLU A 37 11.15 14.06 8.08
CA GLU A 37 12.03 12.96 8.51
C GLU A 37 11.64 12.37 9.87
N ASP A 38 11.29 13.22 10.83
CA ASP A 38 10.90 12.80 12.17
C ASP A 38 9.48 12.19 12.23
N ARG A 39 8.73 12.25 11.13
CA ARG A 39 7.36 11.77 11.05
C ARG A 39 7.20 10.57 10.15
N MET A 40 8.27 10.03 9.62
CA MET A 40 8.18 8.97 8.62
C MET A 40 7.59 7.68 9.20
N GLU A 41 7.96 7.32 10.42
CA GLU A 41 7.38 6.13 11.06
C GLU A 41 5.87 6.27 11.23
N ALA A 42 5.42 7.42 11.72
CA ALA A 42 4.00 7.69 11.89
C ALA A 42 3.27 7.68 10.54
N ALA A 43 3.91 8.22 9.49
CA ALA A 43 3.32 8.23 8.16
C ALA A 43 3.16 6.83 7.58
N CYS A 44 4.13 5.95 7.80
CA CYS A 44 4.02 4.56 7.40
C CYS A 44 2.84 3.87 8.08
N THR A 45 2.70 4.07 9.39
CA THR A 45 1.59 3.50 10.15
C THR A 45 0.25 4.02 9.65
N GLU A 46 0.18 5.31 9.37
CA GLU A 46 -1.03 5.94 8.85
C GLU A 46 -1.37 5.41 7.46
N ALA A 47 -0.36 5.20 6.61
CA ALA A 47 -0.55 4.63 5.30
C ALA A 47 -1.17 3.23 5.38
N LEU A 48 -0.66 2.38 6.27
CA LEU A 48 -1.21 1.05 6.49
C LEU A 48 -2.65 1.11 6.98
N LYS A 49 -2.96 2.06 7.86
CA LYS A 49 -4.31 2.25 8.35
C LYS A 49 -5.27 2.63 7.24
N GLN A 50 -4.84 3.49 6.32
CA GLN A 50 -5.65 3.88 5.18
C GLN A 50 -5.91 2.72 4.23
N ILE A 51 -4.92 1.85 4.03
CA ILE A 51 -5.12 0.65 3.22
C ILE A 51 -6.26 -0.19 3.79
N GLU A 52 -6.29 -0.38 5.12
CA GLU A 52 -7.36 -1.12 5.77
C GLU A 52 -8.71 -0.43 5.62
N GLN A 53 -8.75 0.89 5.81
CA GLN A 53 -9.99 1.66 5.72
C GLN A 53 -10.60 1.63 4.32
N ARG A 54 -9.78 1.60 3.28
CA ARG A 54 -10.24 1.56 1.90
C ARG A 54 -10.62 0.16 1.42
N GLN A 55 -10.43 -0.85 2.26
CA GLN A 55 -10.84 -2.22 1.99
C GLN A 55 -10.26 -2.81 0.70
N TYR A 56 -9.04 -2.49 0.38
CA TYR A 56 -8.37 -3.03 -0.80
C TYR A 56 -8.26 -4.56 -0.74
N ALA A 57 -8.12 -5.12 0.47
CA ALA A 57 -8.03 -6.57 0.63
C ALA A 57 -9.29 -7.27 0.13
N ALA A 58 -10.46 -6.70 0.40
CA ALA A 58 -11.71 -7.28 -0.07
C ALA A 58 -11.77 -7.34 -1.59
N ARG A 59 -11.32 -6.27 -2.24
CA ARG A 59 -11.28 -6.21 -3.70
C ARG A 59 -10.32 -7.25 -4.28
N LEU A 60 -9.12 -7.34 -3.71
CA LEU A 60 -8.13 -8.31 -4.19
C LEU A 60 -8.59 -9.75 -3.99
N LYS A 61 -9.23 -10.03 -2.88
CA LYS A 61 -9.81 -11.36 -2.64
C LYS A 61 -10.91 -11.67 -3.63
N SER A 62 -11.74 -10.69 -3.94
CA SER A 62 -12.78 -10.83 -4.95
C SER A 62 -12.18 -11.14 -6.33
N ASP A 63 -10.98 -10.63 -6.61
CA ASP A 63 -10.27 -10.88 -7.85
C ASP A 63 -9.51 -12.22 -7.84
N GLY A 64 -9.61 -12.99 -6.76
CA GLY A 64 -9.01 -14.30 -6.65
C GLY A 64 -7.67 -14.37 -5.94
N MET A 65 -7.20 -13.26 -5.38
CA MET A 65 -5.95 -13.25 -4.63
C MET A 65 -6.16 -13.88 -3.25
N LYS A 66 -5.22 -14.71 -2.83
CA LYS A 66 -5.29 -15.41 -1.55
C LYS A 66 -4.40 -14.78 -0.48
N ASN A 67 -3.21 -14.36 -0.88
CA ASN A 67 -2.26 -13.74 0.03
C ASN A 67 -2.14 -12.28 -0.33
N ILE A 68 -2.36 -11.41 0.64
CA ILE A 68 -2.34 -9.97 0.42
C ILE A 68 -1.31 -9.36 1.35
N VAL A 69 -0.38 -8.60 0.77
CA VAL A 69 0.66 -7.91 1.51
C VAL A 69 0.45 -6.41 1.37
N ASN A 70 0.46 -5.72 2.48
CA ASN A 70 0.30 -4.27 2.53
C ASN A 70 1.62 -3.61 2.89
N TYR A 71 2.00 -2.59 2.12
CA TYR A 71 3.18 -1.78 2.41
C TYR A 71 2.77 -0.33 2.61
N GLY A 72 3.15 0.23 3.75
CA GLY A 72 3.07 1.66 3.98
C GLY A 72 4.45 2.25 3.77
N ILE A 73 4.56 3.22 2.89
CA ILE A 73 5.85 3.83 2.53
C ILE A 73 5.79 5.33 2.80
N ALA A 74 6.76 5.83 3.52
CA ALA A 74 6.94 7.25 3.72
C ALA A 74 8.20 7.71 3.00
N CYS A 75 8.10 8.84 2.32
CA CYS A 75 9.21 9.41 1.58
C CYS A 75 9.50 10.83 2.05
N TYR A 76 10.77 11.15 2.17
CA TYR A 76 11.23 12.50 2.47
C TYR A 76 12.54 12.74 1.70
N ARG A 77 12.48 13.64 0.73
CA ARG A 77 13.63 13.91 -0.15
C ARG A 77 14.12 12.61 -0.79
N LYS A 78 15.34 12.17 -0.46
CA LYS A 78 15.93 10.94 -1.00
C LYS A 78 15.81 9.73 -0.08
N HIS A 79 15.05 9.88 1.00
CA HIS A 79 14.89 8.82 1.99
C HIS A 79 13.50 8.22 1.91
N CYS A 80 13.42 6.91 2.06
CA CYS A 80 12.15 6.21 2.14
C CYS A 80 12.19 5.26 3.34
N LYS A 81 11.05 5.12 3.98
CA LYS A 81 10.85 4.15 5.04
C LYS A 81 9.67 3.27 4.67
N VAL A 82 9.81 1.97 4.89
CA VAL A 82 8.79 0.99 4.53
C VAL A 82 8.36 0.23 5.77
N LYS A 83 7.07 0.06 5.90
CA LYS A 83 6.49 -0.76 6.96
C LYS A 83 5.52 -1.76 6.33
N ILE A 84 5.65 -3.02 6.73
CA ILE A 84 4.78 -4.08 6.24
C ILE A 84 3.63 -4.23 7.23
N GLY A 85 2.42 -4.24 6.72
CA GLY A 85 1.24 -4.46 7.53
C GLY A 85 1.01 -5.93 7.81
N LYS A 86 0.01 -6.23 8.65
CA LYS A 86 -0.37 -7.59 8.93
C LYS A 86 -0.89 -8.25 7.66
N GLU A 87 -0.52 -9.51 7.47
CA GLU A 87 -1.03 -10.29 6.36
C GLU A 87 -2.51 -10.57 6.56
N ASN A 88 -3.29 -10.28 5.52
CA ASN A 88 -4.72 -10.57 5.51
C ASN A 88 -4.94 -11.86 4.74
N SER A 89 -5.20 -12.88 5.46
CA SER A 89 -5.48 -14.20 4.87
C SER A 89 -6.98 -14.51 4.89
#